data_5c76b923eb57fecbe01bdb22575dd2c5
#
_entry.id   5c76b923eb57fecbe01bdb22575dd2c5
#
_cell.length_a   1.000
_cell.length_b   1.000
_cell.length_c   1.000
_cell.angle_alpha   90.00
_cell.angle_beta   90.00
_cell.angle_gamma   90.00
#
_symmetry.space_group_name_H-M   'P 1'
#
loop_
_entity.id
_entity.type
_entity.pdbx_description
1 polymer ?
#
loop_
_entity_poly.entity_id
_entity_poly.type
_entity_poly.pdbx_seq_one_letter_code
_entity_poly.pdbx_strand_id
1 'polypeptide(L)'
;PSVFRPVRRDGMVLIDGGTVNPLPLNRVRREEGDLLIAVDVCAPFAAAPAAGKVSLNYYRMLTASSQIMQQHIAGLMRRLYRPDVVVELPADSFSMFEFYRSEEIVEAGRRATCEALERRAAGD
;
A
#
# COMPACT_ATOMS: atom_id res chain seq x y z
N PRO A 1 3.07 -1.49 -13.33
CA PRO A 1 3.25 -1.22 -14.77
C PRO A 1 2.79 -2.36 -15.68
N SER A 2 2.70 -3.59 -15.17
CA SER A 2 2.28 -4.76 -15.98
C SER A 2 0.77 -4.84 -16.25
N VAL A 3 -0.07 -4.12 -15.53
CA VAL A 3 -1.53 -4.19 -15.60
C VAL A 3 -2.10 -3.03 -16.41
N PHE A 4 -1.64 -1.82 -16.17
CA PHE A 4 -2.12 -0.62 -16.86
C PHE A 4 -1.19 -0.22 -17.99
N ARG A 5 -1.77 0.23 -19.10
CA ARG A 5 -0.99 0.75 -20.24
C ARG A 5 -0.35 2.08 -19.87
N PRO A 6 0.94 2.30 -20.22
CA PRO A 6 1.57 3.59 -20.07
C PRO A 6 0.83 4.67 -20.89
N VAL A 7 0.73 5.87 -20.35
CA VAL A 7 0.12 7.03 -21.02
C VAL A 7 1.24 7.92 -21.54
N ARG A 8 1.13 8.35 -22.81
CA ARG A 8 2.05 9.33 -23.39
C ARG A 8 1.46 10.74 -23.23
N ARG A 9 2.22 11.61 -22.59
CA ARG A 9 1.84 13.01 -22.37
C ARG A 9 3.07 13.91 -22.41
N ASP A 10 3.03 14.96 -23.19
CA ASP A 10 4.08 16.00 -23.27
C ASP A 10 5.51 15.42 -23.49
N GLY A 11 5.63 14.41 -24.37
CA GLY A 11 6.89 13.70 -24.64
C GLY A 11 7.32 12.69 -23.59
N MET A 12 6.61 12.60 -22.46
CA MET A 12 6.87 11.65 -21.39
C MET A 12 6.04 10.38 -21.52
N VAL A 13 6.56 9.28 -20.99
CA VAL A 13 5.83 8.03 -20.81
C VAL A 13 5.49 7.90 -19.32
N LEU A 14 4.22 8.08 -18.99
CA LEU A 14 3.71 8.00 -17.62
C LEU A 14 3.30 6.56 -17.29
N ILE A 15 3.69 6.12 -16.10
CA ILE A 15 3.32 4.82 -15.52
C ILE A 15 2.66 5.04 -14.17
N ASP A 16 2.19 3.96 -13.55
CA ASP A 16 1.62 3.98 -12.21
C ASP A 16 2.61 4.56 -11.18
N GLY A 17 2.16 5.56 -10.45
CA GLY A 17 2.95 6.23 -9.41
C GLY A 17 3.35 5.32 -8.26
N GLY A 18 2.58 4.29 -7.95
CA GLY A 18 2.89 3.29 -6.92
C GLY A 18 4.20 2.55 -7.17
N THR A 19 4.70 2.55 -8.42
CA THR A 19 5.99 1.93 -8.77
C THR A 19 7.17 2.59 -8.06
N VAL A 20 7.13 3.91 -7.87
CA VAL A 20 8.24 4.69 -7.29
C VAL A 20 7.88 5.38 -5.98
N ASN A 21 6.60 5.58 -5.70
CA ASN A 21 6.11 6.24 -4.50
C ASN A 21 4.78 5.65 -4.03
N PRO A 22 4.79 4.42 -3.49
CA PRO A 22 3.57 3.70 -3.09
C PRO A 22 2.84 4.36 -1.92
N LEU A 23 3.54 5.11 -1.08
CA LEU A 23 2.99 5.85 0.04
C LEU A 23 3.46 7.32 -0.01
N PRO A 24 2.77 8.20 -0.75
CA PRO A 24 3.28 9.51 -1.16
C PRO A 24 3.17 10.58 -0.06
N LEU A 25 3.63 10.30 1.17
CA LEU A 25 3.61 11.22 2.31
C LEU A 25 4.38 12.52 2.05
N ASN A 26 5.40 12.46 1.20
CA ASN A 26 6.19 13.62 0.76
C ASN A 26 5.44 14.61 -0.13
N ARG A 27 4.22 14.30 -0.53
CA ARG A 27 3.38 15.17 -1.36
C ARG A 27 2.28 15.87 -0.57
N VAL A 28 2.08 15.49 0.67
CA VAL A 28 1.10 16.10 1.56
C VAL A 28 1.69 17.38 2.14
N ARG A 29 0.97 18.49 2.00
CA ARG A 29 1.29 19.72 2.73
C ARG A 29 0.73 19.58 4.13
N ARG A 30 1.50 19.91 5.13
CA ARG A 30 1.14 19.83 6.54
C ARG A 30 1.41 21.18 7.19
N GLU A 31 0.41 21.68 7.90
CA GLU A 31 0.53 22.86 8.76
C GLU A 31 0.58 22.44 10.24
N GLU A 32 0.91 23.37 11.11
CA GLU A 32 0.95 23.09 12.54
C GLU A 32 -0.45 22.77 13.06
N GLY A 33 -0.59 21.65 13.75
CA GLY A 33 -1.87 21.12 14.24
C GLY A 33 -2.57 20.12 13.30
N ASP A 34 -2.09 19.94 12.08
CA ASP A 34 -2.64 18.97 11.15
C ASP A 34 -2.30 17.52 11.55
N LEU A 35 -3.25 16.63 11.34
CA LEU A 35 -3.10 15.20 11.45
C LEU A 35 -2.70 14.60 10.11
N LEU A 36 -1.54 13.93 10.06
CA LEU A 36 -1.10 13.16 8.91
C LEU A 36 -1.58 11.72 9.05
N ILE A 37 -2.56 11.33 8.24
CA ILE A 37 -3.08 9.96 8.19
C ILE A 37 -2.53 9.29 6.93
N ALA A 38 -1.92 8.13 7.10
CA ALA A 38 -1.42 7.29 6.02
C ALA A 38 -2.27 6.03 5.89
N VAL A 39 -2.66 5.69 4.65
CA VAL A 39 -3.31 4.41 4.35
C VAL A 39 -2.35 3.58 3.48
N ASP A 40 -1.81 2.52 4.04
CA ASP A 40 -0.89 1.60 3.37
C ASP A 40 -1.64 0.34 2.94
N VAL A 41 -1.99 0.28 1.66
CA VAL A 41 -2.69 -0.87 1.04
C VAL A 41 -1.73 -1.96 0.55
N CYS A 42 -0.44 -1.74 0.72
CA CYS A 42 0.63 -2.67 0.36
C CYS A 42 1.40 -3.15 1.60
N ALA A 43 0.78 -3.07 2.77
CA ALA A 43 1.40 -3.51 4.02
C ALA A 43 1.90 -4.97 3.91
N PRO A 44 2.90 -5.36 4.72
CA PRO A 44 3.40 -6.73 4.72
C PRO A 44 2.29 -7.76 4.89
N PHE A 45 2.49 -8.95 4.36
CA PHE A 45 1.53 -10.04 4.48
C PHE A 45 1.17 -10.33 5.93
N ALA A 46 -0.12 -10.53 6.21
CA ALA A 46 -0.61 -10.82 7.55
C ALA A 46 -0.11 -12.18 8.07
N ALA A 47 0.08 -13.14 7.16
CA ALA A 47 0.60 -14.46 7.49
C ALA A 47 1.77 -14.84 6.58
N ALA A 48 2.72 -15.61 7.13
CA ALA A 48 3.72 -16.25 6.28
C ALA A 48 3.03 -17.18 5.27
N PRO A 49 3.43 -17.15 3.99
CA PRO A 49 2.84 -18.04 3.00
C PRO A 49 3.00 -19.50 3.47
N ALA A 50 1.90 -20.26 3.38
CA ALA A 50 1.93 -21.67 3.74
C ALA A 50 3.07 -22.37 2.99
N ALA A 51 3.81 -23.23 3.68
CA ALA A 51 4.94 -24.00 3.12
C ALA A 51 4.41 -24.99 2.06
N GLY A 52 4.17 -24.49 0.86
CA GLY A 52 3.78 -25.26 -0.30
C GLY A 52 4.79 -25.11 -1.42
N LYS A 53 4.81 -26.02 -2.39
CA LYS A 53 5.63 -25.87 -3.60
C LYS A 53 5.16 -24.66 -4.40
N VAL A 54 5.81 -23.52 -4.18
CA VAL A 54 5.55 -22.32 -4.98
C VAL A 54 6.18 -22.56 -6.36
N SER A 55 5.35 -22.68 -7.38
CA SER A 55 5.85 -22.66 -8.77
C SER A 55 6.37 -21.26 -9.07
N LEU A 56 7.70 -21.12 -9.04
CA LEU A 56 8.39 -19.87 -9.38
C LEU A 56 8.48 -19.77 -10.89
N ASN A 57 7.65 -18.94 -11.49
CA ASN A 57 7.82 -18.50 -12.87
C ASN A 57 8.35 -17.05 -12.90
N TYR A 58 8.86 -16.64 -14.03
CA TYR A 58 9.47 -15.31 -14.23
C TYR A 58 8.51 -14.16 -13.85
N TYR A 59 7.25 -14.27 -14.21
CA TYR A 59 6.24 -13.25 -13.89
C TYR A 59 6.01 -13.13 -12.37
N ARG A 60 5.90 -14.25 -11.67
CA ARG A 60 5.75 -14.26 -10.19
C ARG A 60 6.97 -13.68 -9.49
N MET A 61 8.16 -13.95 -10.00
CA MET A 61 9.39 -13.36 -9.46
C MET A 61 9.42 -11.85 -9.62
N LEU A 62 9.06 -11.34 -10.81
CA LEU A 62 8.98 -9.89 -11.05
C LEU A 62 7.95 -9.19 -10.19
N THR A 63 6.74 -9.76 -10.07
CA THR A 63 5.70 -9.17 -9.23
C THR A 63 6.07 -9.19 -7.75
N ALA A 64 6.63 -10.28 -7.24
CA ALA A 64 7.09 -10.37 -5.87
C ALA A 64 8.22 -9.37 -5.58
N SER A 65 9.21 -9.27 -6.48
CA SER A 65 10.30 -8.29 -6.34
C SER A 65 9.75 -6.86 -6.30
N SER A 66 8.80 -6.53 -7.19
CA SER A 66 8.15 -5.21 -7.20
C SER A 66 7.42 -4.93 -5.88
N GLN A 67 6.68 -5.91 -5.36
CA GLN A 67 5.97 -5.78 -4.08
C GLN A 67 6.95 -5.53 -2.91
N ILE A 68 8.03 -6.31 -2.83
CA ILE A 68 9.05 -6.13 -1.79
C ILE A 68 9.67 -4.72 -1.87
N MET A 69 9.98 -4.25 -3.08
CA MET A 69 10.51 -2.89 -3.27
C MET A 69 9.50 -1.83 -2.81
N GLN A 70 8.23 -1.97 -3.18
CA GLN A 70 7.17 -1.04 -2.77
C GLN A 70 6.98 -1.02 -1.25
N GLN A 71 6.96 -2.17 -0.61
CA GLN A 71 6.88 -2.28 0.86
C GLN A 71 8.08 -1.62 1.54
N HIS A 72 9.28 -1.80 0.98
CA HIS A 72 10.49 -1.15 1.50
C HIS A 72 10.41 0.37 1.40
N ILE A 73 9.99 0.88 0.24
CA ILE A 73 9.81 2.33 0.02
C ILE A 73 8.73 2.88 0.95
N ALA A 74 7.58 2.22 1.08
CA ALA A 74 6.52 2.63 2.00
C ALA A 74 7.03 2.69 3.45
N GLY A 75 7.78 1.68 3.89
CA GLY A 75 8.41 1.65 5.21
C GLY A 75 9.39 2.79 5.44
N LEU A 76 10.19 3.15 4.45
CA LEU A 76 11.08 4.31 4.52
C LEU A 76 10.31 5.63 4.60
N MET A 77 9.25 5.80 3.81
CA MET A 77 8.38 6.98 3.86
C MET A 77 7.72 7.14 5.23
N ARG A 78 7.24 6.05 5.84
CA ARG A 78 6.67 6.07 7.19
C ARG A 78 7.69 6.53 8.24
N ARG A 79 8.92 6.04 8.17
CA ARG A 79 9.99 6.44 9.11
C ARG A 79 10.38 7.90 8.95
N LEU A 80 10.44 8.38 7.71
CA LEU A 80 10.89 9.74 7.37
C LEU A 80 9.82 10.79 7.73
N TYR A 81 8.56 10.53 7.36
CA TYR A 81 7.47 11.50 7.49
C TYR A 81 6.62 11.33 8.74
N ARG A 82 6.77 10.21 9.46
CA ARG A 82 6.15 9.91 10.75
C ARG A 82 4.67 10.32 10.79
N PRO A 83 3.81 9.65 10.02
CA PRO A 83 2.37 9.92 10.06
C PRO A 83 1.82 9.68 11.46
N ASP A 84 0.83 10.48 11.84
CA ASP A 84 0.19 10.40 13.16
C ASP A 84 -0.73 9.17 13.30
N VAL A 85 -1.28 8.71 12.19
CA VAL A 85 -2.09 7.50 12.09
C VAL A 85 -1.65 6.71 10.88
N VAL A 86 -1.47 5.40 11.05
CA VAL A 86 -1.21 4.48 9.94
C VAL A 86 -2.30 3.42 9.91
N VAL A 87 -3.05 3.40 8.80
CA VAL A 87 -4.02 2.36 8.50
C VAL A 87 -3.33 1.36 7.58
N GLU A 88 -3.19 0.12 8.03
CA GLU A 88 -2.53 -0.94 7.28
C GLU A 88 -3.54 -1.94 6.75
N LEU A 89 -3.48 -2.21 5.45
CA LEU A 89 -4.20 -3.29 4.80
C LEU A 89 -3.16 -4.24 4.20
N PRO A 90 -3.04 -5.48 4.71
CA PRO A 90 -2.08 -6.45 4.18
C PRO A 90 -2.29 -6.69 2.69
N ALA A 91 -1.20 -6.79 1.93
CA ALA A 91 -1.22 -6.94 0.48
C ALA A 91 -1.89 -8.24 -0.01
N ASP A 92 -2.06 -9.22 0.88
CA ASP A 92 -2.74 -10.50 0.65
C ASP A 92 -4.21 -10.50 1.04
N SER A 93 -4.74 -9.39 1.58
CA SER A 93 -6.15 -9.30 1.97
C SER A 93 -7.10 -9.42 0.79
N PHE A 94 -6.71 -8.85 -0.35
CA PHE A 94 -7.52 -8.87 -1.58
C PHE A 94 -6.62 -8.96 -2.82
N SER A 95 -7.07 -9.73 -3.81
CA SER A 95 -6.39 -9.77 -5.11
C SER A 95 -6.66 -8.49 -5.90
N MET A 96 -5.68 -8.06 -6.70
CA MET A 96 -5.78 -6.89 -7.59
C MET A 96 -6.97 -6.97 -8.57
N PHE A 97 -7.54 -8.15 -8.82
CA PHE A 97 -8.63 -8.37 -9.77
C PHE A 97 -9.99 -8.60 -9.12
N GLU A 98 -10.08 -8.52 -7.78
CA GLU A 98 -11.32 -8.77 -7.04
C GLU A 98 -12.21 -7.52 -6.88
N PHE A 99 -12.28 -6.67 -7.91
CA PHE A 99 -13.13 -5.45 -7.89
C PHE A 99 -14.62 -5.74 -7.63
N TYR A 100 -15.08 -6.95 -7.95
CA TYR A 100 -16.45 -7.39 -7.65
C TYR A 100 -16.75 -7.54 -6.16
N ARG A 101 -15.71 -7.59 -5.30
CA ARG A 101 -15.83 -7.62 -3.84
C ARG A 101 -15.69 -6.23 -3.21
N SER A 102 -16.09 -5.18 -3.92
CA SER A 102 -15.89 -3.79 -3.49
C SER A 102 -16.49 -3.49 -2.10
N GLU A 103 -17.66 -4.04 -1.78
CA GLU A 103 -18.29 -3.86 -0.47
C GLU A 103 -17.45 -4.45 0.67
N GLU A 104 -16.91 -5.65 0.50
CA GLU A 104 -16.04 -6.29 1.48
C GLU A 104 -14.71 -5.52 1.65
N ILE A 105 -14.16 -5.00 0.56
CA ILE A 105 -12.92 -4.21 0.55
C ILE A 105 -13.15 -2.90 1.32
N VAL A 106 -14.26 -2.21 1.07
CA VAL A 106 -14.64 -0.98 1.76
C VAL A 106 -14.82 -1.24 3.26
N GLU A 107 -15.49 -2.32 3.64
CA GLU A 107 -15.72 -2.65 5.04
C GLU A 107 -14.43 -3.06 5.76
N ALA A 108 -13.51 -3.74 5.08
CA ALA A 108 -12.18 -4.04 5.62
C ALA A 108 -11.38 -2.76 5.87
N GLY A 109 -11.39 -1.82 4.92
CA GLY A 109 -10.75 -0.51 5.07
C GLY A 109 -11.35 0.32 6.21
N ARG A 110 -12.68 0.30 6.34
CA ARG A 110 -13.39 0.97 7.44
C ARG A 110 -12.98 0.41 8.81
N ARG A 111 -12.97 -0.92 8.98
CA ARG A 111 -12.55 -1.55 10.23
C ARG A 111 -11.11 -1.21 10.58
N ALA A 112 -10.18 -1.38 9.63
CA ALA A 112 -8.78 -1.05 9.85
C ALA A 112 -8.58 0.43 10.24
N THR A 113 -9.39 1.33 9.66
CA THR A 113 -9.34 2.75 10.00
C THR A 113 -9.85 3.01 11.43
N CYS A 114 -10.99 2.43 11.82
CA CYS A 114 -11.51 2.56 13.17
C CYS A 114 -10.49 2.06 14.21
N GLU A 115 -9.94 0.86 14.00
CA GLU A 115 -8.92 0.28 14.88
C GLU A 115 -7.65 1.16 14.99
N ALA A 116 -7.21 1.77 13.89
CA ALA A 116 -6.05 2.65 13.90
C ALA A 116 -6.33 3.96 14.66
N LEU A 117 -7.52 4.51 14.55
CA LEU A 117 -7.94 5.70 15.28
C LEU A 117 -8.13 5.42 16.77
N GLU A 118 -8.69 4.27 17.13
CA GLU A 118 -8.87 3.84 18.52
C GLU A 118 -7.51 3.65 19.21
N ARG A 119 -6.54 3.00 18.57
CA ARG A 119 -5.16 2.87 19.08
C ARG A 119 -4.55 4.24 19.36
N ARG A 120 -4.66 5.17 18.43
CA ARG A 120 -4.19 6.53 18.66
C ARG A 120 -4.88 7.21 19.86
N ALA A 121 -6.20 7.05 19.99
CA ALA A 121 -6.95 7.64 21.12
C ALA A 121 -6.54 7.02 22.46
N ALA A 122 -6.11 5.76 22.47
CA ALA A 122 -5.59 5.07 23.65
C ALA A 122 -4.14 5.47 24.01
N GLY A 123 -3.44 6.21 23.13
CA GLY A 123 -2.08 6.69 23.39
C GLY A 123 -0.97 5.72 22.99
N ASP A 124 -1.28 4.75 22.15
CA ASP A 124 -0.33 3.79 21.58
C ASP A 124 0.34 4.31 20.30
#